data_fce3b28c9459bd1f991cc869347aab3e
#
_entry.id   fce3b28c9459bd1f991cc869347aab3e
#
_cell.length_a   1.000
_cell.length_b   1.000
_cell.length_c   1.000
_cell.angle_alpha   90.00
_cell.angle_beta   90.00
_cell.angle_gamma   90.00
#
_symmetry.space_group_name_H-M   'P 1'
#
loop_
_entity.id
_entity.type
_entity.pdbx_description
1 polymer ?
#
loop_
_entity_poly.entity_id
_entity_poly.type
_entity_poly.pdbx_seq_one_letter_code
_entity_poly.pdbx_strand_id
1 'polypeptide(L)'
;MAITFTSSTSSTSVTVNDTSHGALAGDFVTFSNASTGDTSLNTQLNNEFSITSITDENSYIITLSANAAAALSSAGSADAEYQLNVGINTVVPGSGWGAGTWGADGWGSASSDVVGGGSLRLWSQDNFGEDLIFNQRDGFVFYWDKTLGTSSRAKI
;
A
#
# COMPACT_ATOMS: atom_id res chain seq x y z
N MET A 1 -11.21 11.23 10.00
CA MET A 1 -11.32 12.34 9.04
C MET A 1 -12.01 11.80 7.81
N ALA A 2 -12.83 12.56 7.12
CA ALA A 2 -13.54 12.04 5.95
C ALA A 2 -12.62 12.05 4.74
N ILE A 3 -12.48 10.91 4.08
CA ILE A 3 -11.81 10.78 2.79
C ILE A 3 -12.70 11.44 1.73
N THR A 4 -12.09 12.17 0.80
CA THR A 4 -12.79 12.74 -0.35
C THR A 4 -12.07 12.38 -1.65
N PHE A 5 -12.80 12.48 -2.75
CA PHE A 5 -12.31 12.09 -4.07
C PHE A 5 -12.38 13.25 -5.06
N THR A 6 -11.41 13.30 -5.96
CA THR A 6 -11.44 14.18 -7.14
C THR A 6 -11.31 13.30 -8.38
N SER A 7 -12.29 13.37 -9.27
CA SER A 7 -12.37 12.52 -10.47
C SER A 7 -12.90 13.29 -11.68
N SER A 8 -12.66 12.76 -12.88
CA SER A 8 -13.19 13.26 -14.14
C SER A 8 -13.75 12.11 -14.97
N THR A 9 -14.88 12.31 -15.60
CA THR A 9 -15.51 11.30 -16.47
C THR A 9 -14.69 10.93 -17.72
N SER A 10 -13.65 11.69 -18.02
CA SER A 10 -12.72 11.42 -19.12
C SER A 10 -11.44 10.73 -18.67
N SER A 11 -11.32 10.35 -17.40
CA SER A 11 -10.09 9.81 -16.83
C SER A 11 -10.37 8.59 -15.96
N THR A 12 -9.42 7.65 -15.95
CA THR A 12 -9.37 6.54 -15.00
C THR A 12 -8.65 6.94 -13.71
N SER A 13 -7.94 8.06 -13.71
CA SER A 13 -7.19 8.55 -12.55
C SER A 13 -8.12 9.27 -11.57
N VAL A 14 -8.06 8.88 -10.32
CA VAL A 14 -8.80 9.50 -9.21
C VAL A 14 -7.81 9.93 -8.15
N THR A 15 -7.88 11.19 -7.75
CA THR A 15 -7.14 11.68 -6.59
C THR A 15 -7.95 11.43 -5.33
N VAL A 16 -7.34 10.79 -4.38
CA VAL A 16 -7.90 10.54 -3.04
C VAL A 16 -7.28 11.56 -2.10
N ASN A 17 -8.12 12.29 -1.38
CA ASN A 17 -7.67 13.21 -0.33
C ASN A 17 -7.95 12.55 1.02
N ASP A 18 -6.88 12.21 1.72
CA ASP A 18 -6.89 11.58 3.04
C ASP A 18 -5.74 12.14 3.85
N THR A 19 -6.06 12.94 4.85
CA THR A 19 -5.08 13.72 5.62
C THR A 19 -4.12 12.81 6.39
N SER A 20 -2.83 13.03 6.18
CA SER A 20 -1.75 12.29 6.85
C SER A 20 -1.86 10.78 6.64
N HIS A 21 -2.20 10.34 5.42
CA HIS A 21 -2.44 8.94 5.10
C HIS A 21 -1.21 8.04 5.31
N GLY A 22 0.00 8.58 5.24
CA GLY A 22 1.26 7.83 5.44
C GLY A 22 1.50 6.69 4.46
N ALA A 23 0.68 6.57 3.41
CA ALA A 23 0.82 5.55 2.38
C ALA A 23 1.99 5.86 1.44
N LEU A 24 2.54 4.82 0.82
CA LEU A 24 3.60 4.91 -0.18
C LEU A 24 3.08 4.46 -1.55
N ALA A 25 3.73 4.90 -2.61
CA ALA A 25 3.45 4.37 -3.94
C ALA A 25 3.73 2.86 -3.98
N GLY A 26 2.78 2.10 -4.53
CA GLY A 26 2.82 0.64 -4.54
C GLY A 26 2.15 -0.04 -3.34
N ASP A 27 1.75 0.69 -2.31
CA ASP A 27 0.86 0.16 -1.27
C ASP A 27 -0.55 -0.07 -1.84
N PHE A 28 -1.36 -0.84 -1.11
CA PHE A 28 -2.74 -1.09 -1.47
C PHE A 28 -3.70 -0.44 -0.47
N VAL A 29 -4.83 0.00 -0.97
CA VAL A 29 -5.94 0.53 -0.19
C VAL A 29 -7.23 -0.08 -0.66
N THR A 30 -8.06 -0.54 0.27
CA THR A 30 -9.41 -1.03 0.00
C THR A 30 -10.40 0.02 0.50
N PHE A 31 -11.26 0.50 -0.40
CA PHE A 31 -12.36 1.37 -0.01
C PHE A 31 -13.64 0.57 0.17
N SER A 32 -14.41 0.97 1.17
CA SER A 32 -15.76 0.49 1.43
C SER A 32 -16.67 1.64 1.81
N ASN A 33 -17.98 1.42 1.74
CA ASN A 33 -19.01 2.41 2.08
C ASN A 33 -18.84 3.75 1.32
N ALA A 34 -18.33 3.70 0.08
CA ALA A 34 -18.18 4.90 -0.73
C ALA A 34 -19.55 5.56 -0.97
N SER A 35 -19.61 6.86 -0.72
CA SER A 35 -20.80 7.69 -0.87
C SER A 35 -20.45 8.99 -1.58
N THR A 36 -20.63 9.02 -2.90
CA THR A 36 -20.26 10.15 -3.76
C THR A 36 -21.47 10.87 -4.37
N GLY A 37 -22.67 10.35 -4.11
CA GLY A 37 -23.90 10.80 -4.79
C GLY A 37 -24.17 10.11 -6.13
N ASP A 38 -23.22 9.38 -6.68
CA ASP A 38 -23.37 8.55 -7.89
C ASP A 38 -23.16 7.08 -7.58
N THR A 39 -24.20 6.24 -7.82
CA THR A 39 -24.16 4.81 -7.48
C THR A 39 -23.13 4.05 -8.32
N SER A 40 -22.94 4.43 -9.58
CA SER A 40 -21.97 3.77 -10.45
C SER A 40 -20.54 4.05 -10.02
N LEU A 41 -20.25 5.29 -9.64
CA LEU A 41 -18.96 5.66 -9.11
C LEU A 41 -18.70 5.02 -7.73
N ASN A 42 -19.71 4.94 -6.87
CA ASN A 42 -19.60 4.20 -5.60
C ASN A 42 -19.22 2.74 -5.83
N THR A 43 -19.81 2.09 -6.85
CA THR A 43 -19.47 0.71 -7.20
C THR A 43 -18.04 0.60 -7.75
N GLN A 44 -17.57 1.60 -8.51
CA GLN A 44 -16.18 1.63 -8.98
C GLN A 44 -15.20 1.81 -7.84
N LEU A 45 -15.51 2.66 -6.85
CA LEU A 45 -14.64 2.98 -5.72
C LEU A 45 -14.60 1.88 -4.65
N ASN A 46 -15.67 1.14 -4.41
CA ASN A 46 -15.73 0.08 -3.39
C ASN A 46 -14.94 -1.16 -3.83
N ASN A 47 -13.64 -1.00 -4.01
CA ASN A 47 -12.70 -2.04 -4.43
C ASN A 47 -11.32 -1.81 -3.80
N GLU A 48 -10.42 -2.78 -4.00
CA GLU A 48 -9.00 -2.65 -3.70
C GLU A 48 -8.27 -1.96 -4.84
N PHE A 49 -7.39 -1.03 -4.50
CA PHE A 49 -6.55 -0.30 -5.46
C PHE A 49 -5.09 -0.31 -5.03
N SER A 50 -4.22 -0.42 -6.01
CA SER A 50 -2.82 -0.04 -5.84
C SER A 50 -2.69 1.47 -5.88
N ILE A 51 -1.94 2.05 -4.94
CA ILE A 51 -1.61 3.48 -4.94
C ILE A 51 -0.58 3.74 -6.03
N THR A 52 -1.02 4.43 -7.07
CA THR A 52 -0.22 4.65 -8.29
C THR A 52 0.91 5.65 -8.02
N SER A 53 0.61 6.73 -7.32
CA SER A 53 1.58 7.77 -6.95
C SER A 53 1.09 8.58 -5.77
N ILE A 54 2.04 9.14 -5.02
CA ILE A 54 1.76 10.09 -3.93
C ILE A 54 1.85 11.49 -4.50
N THR A 55 0.83 12.31 -4.29
CA THR A 55 0.81 13.71 -4.70
C THR A 55 1.43 14.58 -3.62
N ASP A 56 1.00 14.39 -2.37
CA ASP A 56 1.51 15.06 -1.18
C ASP A 56 1.16 14.25 0.09
N GLU A 57 1.43 14.79 1.27
CA GLU A 57 1.16 14.14 2.58
C GLU A 57 -0.33 13.79 2.78
N ASN A 58 -1.22 14.48 2.09
CA ASN A 58 -2.67 14.40 2.28
C ASN A 58 -3.41 13.87 1.04
N SER A 59 -2.69 13.52 -0.03
CA SER A 59 -3.33 13.06 -1.26
C SER A 59 -2.48 12.09 -2.07
N TYR A 60 -3.14 11.15 -2.71
CA TYR A 60 -2.53 10.17 -3.61
C TYR A 60 -3.47 9.84 -4.78
N ILE A 61 -2.93 9.15 -5.77
CA ILE A 61 -3.64 8.77 -6.98
C ILE A 61 -3.84 7.26 -7.02
N ILE A 62 -5.08 6.87 -7.34
CA ILE A 62 -5.47 5.51 -7.71
C ILE A 62 -5.93 5.48 -9.16
N THR A 63 -5.93 4.30 -9.76
CA THR A 63 -6.39 4.10 -11.15
C THR A 63 -7.58 3.14 -11.19
N LEU A 64 -8.70 3.61 -11.69
CA LEU A 64 -9.90 2.79 -11.92
C LEU A 64 -9.70 1.90 -13.15
N SER A 65 -10.45 0.81 -13.22
CA SER A 65 -10.47 -0.10 -14.39
C SER A 65 -11.14 0.50 -15.64
N ALA A 66 -11.95 1.54 -15.43
CA ALA A 66 -12.63 2.30 -16.50
C ALA A 66 -12.68 3.79 -16.09
N ASN A 67 -13.05 4.65 -17.04
CA ASN A 67 -13.23 6.06 -16.72
C ASN A 67 -14.24 6.23 -15.57
N ALA A 68 -13.99 7.23 -14.72
CA ALA A 68 -14.87 7.53 -13.58
C ALA A 68 -16.29 7.81 -14.07
N ALA A 69 -17.29 7.18 -13.45
CA ALA A 69 -18.68 7.32 -13.82
C ALA A 69 -19.22 8.75 -13.59
N ALA A 70 -18.65 9.48 -12.63
CA ALA A 70 -19.00 10.86 -12.34
C ALA A 70 -17.74 11.70 -12.08
N ALA A 71 -17.87 13.02 -12.30
CA ALA A 71 -16.84 13.98 -11.93
C ALA A 71 -17.07 14.44 -10.48
N LEU A 72 -16.01 14.46 -9.70
CA LEU A 72 -16.00 14.96 -8.32
C LEU A 72 -14.92 16.02 -8.15
N SER A 73 -15.18 16.99 -7.29
CA SER A 73 -14.22 18.01 -6.89
C SER A 73 -14.08 18.01 -5.37
N SER A 74 -13.16 17.19 -4.86
CA SER A 74 -12.92 16.98 -3.43
C SER A 74 -14.21 16.69 -2.66
N ALA A 75 -14.98 15.72 -3.12
CA ALA A 75 -16.31 15.38 -2.60
C ALA A 75 -16.44 13.88 -2.32
N GLY A 76 -17.52 13.51 -1.66
CA GLY A 76 -17.82 12.15 -1.27
C GLY A 76 -17.19 11.76 0.06
N SER A 77 -17.35 10.50 0.41
CA SER A 77 -16.74 9.86 1.59
C SER A 77 -16.55 8.36 1.34
N ALA A 78 -15.62 7.74 2.04
CA ALA A 78 -15.45 6.29 2.11
C ALA A 78 -14.72 5.91 3.39
N ASP A 79 -14.79 4.63 3.74
CA ASP A 79 -13.87 4.03 4.70
C ASP A 79 -12.69 3.47 3.92
N ALA A 80 -11.46 3.70 4.38
CA ALA A 80 -10.25 3.16 3.78
C ALA A 80 -9.54 2.20 4.71
N GLU A 81 -9.15 1.06 4.17
CA GLU A 81 -8.30 0.09 4.83
C GLU A 81 -6.99 -0.04 4.05
N TYR A 82 -5.87 0.34 4.67
CA TYR A 82 -4.56 0.32 4.04
C TYR A 82 -3.85 -1.00 4.29
N GLN A 83 -3.31 -1.57 3.23
CA GLN A 83 -2.41 -2.71 3.30
C GLN A 83 -0.96 -2.22 3.20
N LEU A 84 -0.19 -2.46 4.26
CA LEU A 84 1.22 -2.11 4.29
C LEU A 84 2.01 -3.09 3.41
N ASN A 85 2.68 -2.59 2.38
CA ASN A 85 3.67 -3.38 1.67
C ASN A 85 4.97 -3.44 2.50
N VAL A 86 5.00 -4.34 3.46
CA VAL A 86 6.16 -4.61 4.33
C VAL A 86 7.05 -5.72 3.76
N GLY A 87 6.87 -6.02 2.50
CA GLY A 87 7.57 -7.06 1.76
C GLY A 87 8.85 -6.59 1.09
N ILE A 88 9.82 -7.51 0.93
CA ILE A 88 10.89 -7.34 -0.04
C ILE A 88 10.26 -7.47 -1.42
N ASN A 89 10.41 -6.44 -2.27
CA ASN A 89 9.87 -6.44 -3.64
C ASN A 89 10.58 -7.44 -4.56
N THR A 90 11.68 -8.02 -4.12
CA THR A 90 12.45 -9.01 -4.84
C THR A 90 12.49 -10.32 -4.07
N VAL A 91 12.02 -11.39 -4.69
CA VAL A 91 12.30 -12.74 -4.22
C VAL A 91 13.77 -13.02 -4.49
N VAL A 92 14.54 -13.19 -3.42
CA VAL A 92 15.93 -13.54 -3.54
C VAL A 92 16.02 -15.05 -3.60
N PRO A 93 16.46 -15.65 -4.72
CA PRO A 93 16.79 -17.05 -4.75
C PRO A 93 17.90 -17.31 -3.74
N GLY A 94 17.77 -18.34 -2.91
CA GLY A 94 18.82 -18.72 -1.98
C GLY A 94 20.13 -19.01 -2.71
N SER A 95 21.26 -18.65 -2.12
CA SER A 95 22.57 -19.07 -2.62
C SER A 95 22.78 -20.55 -2.28
N GLY A 96 23.20 -21.34 -3.24
CA GLY A 96 23.55 -22.74 -3.02
C GLY A 96 23.22 -23.67 -4.18
N TRP A 97 23.50 -24.94 -4.00
CA TRP A 97 23.19 -26.00 -4.97
C TRP A 97 21.68 -26.07 -5.20
N GLY A 98 21.27 -25.80 -6.44
CA GLY A 98 19.84 -25.74 -6.83
C GLY A 98 19.19 -24.36 -6.79
N ALA A 99 19.92 -23.31 -6.45
CA ALA A 99 19.45 -21.95 -6.61
C ALA A 99 19.81 -21.44 -8.02
N GLY A 100 18.81 -21.23 -8.85
CA GLY A 100 18.99 -20.76 -10.22
C GLY A 100 19.01 -21.86 -11.28
N THR A 101 19.24 -21.46 -12.53
CA THR A 101 19.25 -22.36 -13.69
C THR A 101 20.52 -23.21 -13.69
N TRP A 102 20.40 -24.53 -13.80
CA TRP A 102 21.54 -25.42 -13.96
C TRP A 102 22.39 -25.01 -15.16
N GLY A 103 23.67 -24.77 -14.93
CA GLY A 103 24.62 -24.45 -16.00
C GLY A 103 24.67 -22.96 -16.40
N ALA A 104 24.05 -22.07 -15.66
CA ALA A 104 24.08 -20.63 -15.97
C ALA A 104 25.44 -19.98 -15.71
N ASP A 105 26.21 -20.50 -14.74
CA ASP A 105 27.54 -19.98 -14.37
C ASP A 105 28.58 -21.11 -14.33
N GLY A 106 29.86 -20.74 -14.52
CA GLY A 106 30.98 -21.69 -14.44
C GLY A 106 31.13 -22.29 -13.04
N TRP A 107 31.76 -23.48 -12.94
CA TRP A 107 32.06 -24.13 -11.67
C TRP A 107 32.88 -23.18 -10.76
N GLY A 108 32.36 -22.93 -9.57
CA GLY A 108 33.00 -22.04 -8.58
C GLY A 108 32.68 -20.57 -8.70
N SER A 109 31.85 -20.14 -9.64
CA SER A 109 31.32 -18.78 -9.71
C SER A 109 30.08 -18.63 -8.83
N ALA A 110 30.05 -17.55 -8.04
CA ALA A 110 28.82 -17.15 -7.37
C ALA A 110 27.79 -16.68 -8.43
N SER A 111 26.53 -17.10 -8.31
CA SER A 111 25.47 -16.60 -9.20
C SER A 111 25.40 -15.08 -9.09
N SER A 112 25.45 -14.39 -10.22
CA SER A 112 25.31 -12.93 -10.29
C SER A 112 23.92 -12.45 -9.89
N ASP A 113 22.94 -13.36 -9.82
CA ASP A 113 21.55 -13.07 -9.48
C ASP A 113 21.25 -13.24 -7.98
N VAL A 114 22.26 -13.52 -7.17
CA VAL A 114 22.09 -13.63 -5.71
C VAL A 114 22.13 -12.27 -5.06
N VAL A 115 20.99 -11.67 -4.90
CA VAL A 115 20.82 -10.48 -4.06
C VAL A 115 20.33 -10.91 -2.69
N GLY A 116 21.24 -11.13 -1.76
CA GLY A 116 21.02 -11.33 -0.32
C GLY A 116 20.06 -12.46 0.08
N GLY A 117 20.45 -13.34 1.01
CA GLY A 117 19.58 -14.41 1.51
C GLY A 117 18.29 -13.86 2.09
N GLY A 118 17.15 -14.43 1.70
CA GLY A 118 15.85 -14.09 2.27
C GLY A 118 15.84 -14.35 3.77
N SER A 119 15.91 -13.30 4.58
CA SER A 119 15.80 -13.42 6.03
C SER A 119 14.38 -13.79 6.39
N LEU A 120 14.21 -14.74 7.30
CA LEU A 120 12.91 -15.00 7.92
C LEU A 120 12.40 -13.68 8.53
N ARG A 121 11.21 -13.26 8.11
CA ARG A 121 10.58 -12.06 8.67
C ARG A 121 10.02 -12.40 10.04
N LEU A 122 10.65 -11.85 11.05
CA LEU A 122 10.17 -11.90 12.42
C LEU A 122 9.63 -10.53 12.77
N TRP A 123 8.43 -10.51 13.32
CA TRP A 123 7.79 -9.32 13.84
C TRP A 123 7.97 -9.29 15.35
N SER A 124 8.30 -8.13 15.88
CA SER A 124 8.23 -7.81 17.29
C SER A 124 7.19 -6.74 17.47
N GLN A 125 6.38 -6.87 18.51
CA GLN A 125 5.34 -5.91 18.85
C GLN A 125 5.24 -5.75 20.35
N ASP A 126 4.93 -4.53 20.78
CA ASP A 126 4.69 -4.21 22.19
C ASP A 126 3.72 -3.01 22.28
N ASN A 127 3.05 -2.91 23.41
CA ASN A 127 2.13 -1.80 23.67
C ASN A 127 2.88 -0.63 24.31
N PHE A 128 2.58 0.57 23.83
CA PHE A 128 2.99 1.82 24.46
C PHE A 128 1.75 2.56 24.98
N GLY A 129 1.34 2.21 26.19
CA GLY A 129 0.03 2.62 26.70
C GLY A 129 -1.10 1.87 25.99
N GLU A 130 -1.97 2.59 25.27
CA GLU A 130 -3.04 2.02 24.43
C GLU A 130 -2.63 1.90 22.96
N ASP A 131 -1.47 2.46 22.59
CA ASP A 131 -0.93 2.46 21.25
C ASP A 131 -0.08 1.22 21.00
N LEU A 132 0.19 0.92 19.73
CA LEU A 132 0.97 -0.23 19.33
C LEU A 132 2.28 0.22 18.67
N ILE A 133 3.38 -0.31 19.16
CA ILE A 133 4.67 -0.23 18.48
C ILE A 133 5.00 -1.61 17.94
N PHE A 134 5.40 -1.67 16.68
CA PHE A 134 5.81 -2.92 16.06
C PHE A 134 6.92 -2.68 15.04
N ASN A 135 7.76 -3.68 14.89
CA ASN A 135 8.82 -3.64 13.89
C ASN A 135 9.03 -5.02 13.26
N GLN A 136 9.51 -4.98 12.05
CA GLN A 136 10.04 -6.14 11.36
C GLN A 136 11.56 -6.22 11.63
N ARG A 137 12.08 -7.42 11.81
CA ARG A 137 13.53 -7.64 11.93
C ARG A 137 14.26 -7.02 10.73
N ASP A 138 15.28 -6.23 11.01
CA ASP A 138 16.06 -5.46 10.02
C ASP A 138 15.23 -4.45 9.21
N GLY A 139 14.08 -4.02 9.72
CA GLY A 139 13.16 -3.06 9.11
C GLY A 139 12.90 -1.84 10.00
N PHE A 140 11.92 -1.06 9.57
CA PHE A 140 11.51 0.15 10.29
C PHE A 140 10.69 -0.18 11.54
N VAL A 141 10.67 0.77 12.48
CA VAL A 141 9.76 0.76 13.63
C VAL A 141 8.50 1.50 13.23
N PHE A 142 7.35 0.88 13.45
CA PHE A 142 6.04 1.44 13.17
C PHE A 142 5.33 1.77 14.47
N TYR A 143 4.64 2.90 14.50
CA TYR A 143 3.80 3.35 15.58
C TYR A 143 2.36 3.50 15.09
N TRP A 144 1.43 2.85 15.76
CA TRP A 144 0.00 2.97 15.49
C TRP A 144 -0.72 3.57 16.69
N ASP A 145 -1.38 4.69 16.46
CA ASP A 145 -2.15 5.42 17.47
C ASP A 145 -3.59 4.90 17.49
N LYS A 146 -4.00 4.33 18.61
CA LYS A 146 -5.34 3.78 18.81
C LYS A 146 -6.44 4.83 18.57
N THR A 147 -6.19 6.10 18.90
CA THR A 147 -7.20 7.15 18.78
C THR A 147 -7.61 7.42 17.33
N LEU A 148 -6.75 7.09 16.38
CA LEU A 148 -7.01 7.25 14.94
C LEU A 148 -7.85 6.10 14.34
N GLY A 149 -8.04 5.01 15.09
CA GLY A 149 -8.81 3.84 14.67
C GLY A 149 -8.09 2.99 13.61
N THR A 150 -8.78 1.94 13.15
CA THR A 150 -8.21 0.96 12.20
C THR A 150 -8.17 1.44 10.76
N SER A 151 -8.86 2.55 10.44
CA SER A 151 -8.80 3.19 9.13
C SER A 151 -7.55 4.05 8.91
N SER A 152 -6.75 4.25 9.96
CA SER A 152 -5.50 5.00 9.89
C SER A 152 -4.31 4.08 9.92
N ARG A 153 -3.34 4.36 9.05
CA ARG A 153 -2.11 3.61 8.95
C ARG A 153 -1.16 3.93 10.09
N ALA A 154 -0.39 2.94 10.52
CA ALA A 154 0.76 3.17 11.39
C ALA A 154 1.81 4.05 10.68
N LYS A 155 2.47 4.90 11.46
CA LYS A 155 3.55 5.80 11.00
C LYS A 155 4.91 5.17 11.29
N ILE A 156 5.91 5.54 10.50
CA ILE A 156 7.32 5.20 10.74
C ILE A 156 7.93 6.22 11.68
#